data_32022cf058542e67ac142249a9a773ce
#
_entry.id   32022cf058542e67ac142249a9a773ce
#
_cell.length_a   1.000
_cell.length_b   1.000
_cell.length_c   1.000
_cell.angle_alpha   90.00
_cell.angle_beta   90.00
_cell.angle_gamma   90.00
#
_symmetry.space_group_name_H-M   'P 1'
#
loop_
_entity.id
_entity.type
_entity.pdbx_description
1 polymer ?
#
loop_
_entity_poly.entity_id
_entity_poly.type
_entity_poly.pdbx_seq_one_letter_code
_entity_poly.pdbx_strand_id
1 'polypeptide(L)'
;ALAVFEQLLPRRERFPARGRRWLTNWGMLIVDSAVLRVLFPAAAVGVALWAESAGFGLFNLIDVPFWLALILVVVALDFAVWLEHVVSHRWPWLWRIHKVHHADVDLDVTSALRFHPLEIIISMLWKGALVALLGAPAVAVLVFEIILNGMAMFNHSNVKLPLWLDRILRPAIVTPDMHRIHHSIIERETNTNYGFNLSVWDRLFGVYTEEPRGGQTGMIIGLAEHQNREPTQLGWSLLLPFRTYKKIPEAEVLKNSAYAGASEIPATPEATIPAGRAETPSA
;
A
#
# COMPACT_ATOMS: atom_id res chain seq x y z
N ALA A 1 -4.57 14.19 -14.58
CA ALA A 1 -3.20 14.24 -15.15
C ALA A 1 -2.63 12.82 -15.30
N LEU A 2 -2.38 12.03 -14.20
CA LEU A 2 -1.72 10.71 -14.25
C LEU A 2 -2.39 9.72 -15.21
N ALA A 3 -3.73 9.60 -15.18
CA ALA A 3 -4.47 8.72 -16.09
C ALA A 3 -4.25 9.03 -17.59
N VAL A 4 -3.90 10.25 -17.93
CA VAL A 4 -3.52 10.63 -19.30
C VAL A 4 -2.08 10.22 -19.59
N PHE A 5 -1.17 10.45 -18.64
CA PHE A 5 0.24 10.04 -18.79
C PHE A 5 0.40 8.54 -18.96
N GLU A 6 -0.36 7.72 -18.22
CA GLU A 6 -0.34 6.26 -18.42
C GLU A 6 -0.84 5.83 -19.81
N GLN A 7 -1.61 6.66 -20.49
CA GLN A 7 -2.05 6.36 -21.86
C GLN A 7 -1.00 6.73 -22.90
N LEU A 8 -0.27 7.83 -22.65
CA LEU A 8 0.75 8.34 -23.55
C LEU A 8 2.08 7.60 -23.39
N LEU A 9 2.42 7.21 -22.15
CA LEU A 9 3.69 6.60 -21.79
C LEU A 9 3.48 5.37 -20.91
N PRO A 10 2.79 4.32 -21.40
CA PRO A 10 2.51 3.13 -20.60
C PRO A 10 3.79 2.35 -20.33
N ARG A 11 3.96 1.86 -19.10
CA ARG A 11 5.06 0.98 -18.71
C ARG A 11 4.87 -0.44 -19.21
N ARG A 12 3.60 -0.90 -19.23
CA ARG A 12 3.20 -2.24 -19.60
C ARG A 12 1.97 -2.20 -20.51
N GLU A 13 1.81 -3.21 -21.33
CA GLU A 13 0.54 -3.46 -22.02
C GLU A 13 -0.58 -3.66 -20.99
N ARG A 14 -1.76 -3.18 -21.35
CA ARG A 14 -2.90 -3.15 -20.44
C ARG A 14 -3.75 -4.40 -20.53
N PHE A 15 -4.29 -4.81 -19.41
CA PHE A 15 -5.26 -5.89 -19.34
C PHE A 15 -6.53 -5.55 -20.15
N PRO A 16 -7.05 -6.47 -21.00
CA PRO A 16 -8.19 -6.19 -21.90
C PRO A 16 -9.48 -5.74 -21.22
N ALA A 17 -9.70 -6.13 -19.95
CA ALA A 17 -10.92 -5.79 -19.20
C ALA A 17 -10.88 -4.45 -18.44
N ARG A 18 -10.06 -3.49 -18.88
CA ARG A 18 -9.84 -2.19 -18.22
C ARG A 18 -11.13 -1.50 -17.75
N GLY A 19 -12.14 -1.41 -18.59
CA GLY A 19 -13.39 -0.73 -18.24
C GLY A 19 -14.10 -1.33 -17.03
N ARG A 20 -14.13 -2.68 -16.93
CA ARG A 20 -14.74 -3.37 -15.78
C ARG A 20 -13.90 -3.20 -14.51
N ARG A 21 -12.57 -3.25 -14.60
CA ARG A 21 -11.68 -2.96 -13.48
C ARG A 21 -11.93 -1.56 -12.93
N TRP A 22 -11.97 -0.56 -13.82
CA TRP A 22 -12.24 0.83 -13.45
C TRP A 22 -13.58 0.98 -12.74
N LEU A 23 -14.66 0.38 -13.27
CA LEU A 23 -15.98 0.41 -12.62
C LEU A 23 -15.91 -0.20 -11.20
N THR A 24 -15.17 -1.29 -11.02
CA THR A 24 -14.97 -1.90 -9.70
C THR A 24 -14.16 -1.00 -8.77
N ASN A 25 -13.03 -0.47 -9.22
CA ASN A 25 -12.17 0.39 -8.42
C ASN A 25 -12.87 1.69 -8.01
N TRP A 26 -13.60 2.33 -8.92
CA TRP A 26 -14.46 3.48 -8.61
C TRP A 26 -15.62 3.11 -7.68
N GLY A 27 -16.21 1.93 -7.88
CA GLY A 27 -17.25 1.40 -7.00
C GLY A 27 -16.74 1.21 -5.56
N MET A 28 -15.53 0.67 -5.38
CA MET A 28 -14.88 0.55 -4.07
C MET A 28 -14.70 1.93 -3.43
N LEU A 29 -14.13 2.91 -4.15
CA LEU A 29 -13.97 4.28 -3.66
C LEU A 29 -15.30 4.91 -3.20
N ILE A 30 -16.39 4.69 -3.97
CA ILE A 30 -17.71 5.23 -3.62
C ILE A 30 -18.21 4.60 -2.31
N VAL A 31 -18.10 3.28 -2.18
CA VAL A 31 -18.51 2.57 -0.96
C VAL A 31 -17.66 3.02 0.23
N ASP A 32 -16.35 3.09 0.08
CA ASP A 32 -15.40 3.56 1.11
C ASP A 32 -15.70 4.98 1.54
N SER A 33 -15.93 5.87 0.58
CA SER A 33 -16.26 7.27 0.86
C SER A 33 -17.58 7.40 1.63
N ALA A 34 -18.60 6.60 1.26
CA ALA A 34 -19.88 6.58 1.97
C ALA A 34 -19.71 6.08 3.41
N VAL A 35 -18.98 4.98 3.61
CA VAL A 35 -18.68 4.43 4.94
C VAL A 35 -17.93 5.43 5.80
N LEU A 36 -16.86 6.04 5.28
CA LEU A 36 -16.10 7.05 6.00
C LEU A 36 -16.94 8.28 6.35
N ARG A 37 -17.76 8.75 5.43
CA ARG A 37 -18.61 9.93 5.67
C ARG A 37 -19.63 9.69 6.76
N VAL A 38 -20.13 8.46 6.89
CA VAL A 38 -21.09 8.07 7.94
C VAL A 38 -20.39 7.88 9.28
N LEU A 39 -19.28 7.15 9.32
CA LEU A 39 -18.61 6.77 10.55
C LEU A 39 -17.64 7.84 11.08
N PHE A 40 -17.00 8.56 10.20
CA PHE A 40 -15.94 9.54 10.50
C PHE A 40 -16.16 10.85 9.74
N PRO A 41 -17.25 11.59 9.99
CA PRO A 41 -17.63 12.77 9.19
C PRO A 41 -16.56 13.87 9.17
N ALA A 42 -15.78 13.98 10.24
CA ALA A 42 -14.69 14.95 10.36
C ALA A 42 -13.31 14.39 9.98
N ALA A 43 -13.21 13.10 9.67
CA ALA A 43 -11.98 12.39 9.31
C ALA A 43 -10.80 12.66 10.28
N ALA A 44 -9.57 12.44 9.84
CA ALA A 44 -8.36 12.65 10.67
C ALA A 44 -8.13 14.13 11.01
N VAL A 45 -8.52 15.05 10.13
CA VAL A 45 -8.44 16.50 10.38
C VAL A 45 -9.34 16.91 11.56
N GLY A 46 -10.54 16.33 11.67
CA GLY A 46 -11.42 16.59 12.81
C GLY A 46 -10.86 16.10 14.14
N VAL A 47 -10.14 14.96 14.13
CA VAL A 47 -9.41 14.48 15.30
C VAL A 47 -8.31 15.47 15.72
N ALA A 48 -7.58 16.01 14.74
CA ALA A 48 -6.55 17.03 15.00
C ALA A 48 -7.14 18.31 15.64
N LEU A 49 -8.24 18.82 15.09
CA LEU A 49 -8.94 19.99 15.64
C LEU A 49 -9.49 19.73 17.06
N TRP A 50 -10.00 18.52 17.30
CA TRP A 50 -10.41 18.13 18.64
C TRP A 50 -9.22 18.08 19.61
N ALA A 51 -8.10 17.46 19.21
CA ALA A 51 -6.90 17.36 20.04
C ALA A 51 -6.34 18.74 20.40
N GLU A 52 -6.31 19.65 19.42
CA GLU A 52 -5.92 21.05 19.65
C GLU A 52 -6.84 21.76 20.65
N SER A 53 -8.16 21.67 20.45
CA SER A 53 -9.15 22.30 21.34
C SER A 53 -9.15 21.73 22.77
N ALA A 54 -8.79 20.45 22.92
CA ALA A 54 -8.70 19.75 24.20
C ALA A 54 -7.33 19.92 24.89
N GLY A 55 -6.33 20.51 24.23
CA GLY A 55 -4.94 20.54 24.69
C GLY A 55 -4.33 19.15 24.82
N PHE A 56 -4.81 18.18 24.02
CA PHE A 56 -4.39 16.79 24.10
C PHE A 56 -3.31 16.46 23.07
N GLY A 57 -2.36 15.61 23.47
CA GLY A 57 -1.29 15.10 22.61
C GLY A 57 0.03 15.88 22.69
N LEU A 58 1.09 15.26 22.21
CA LEU A 58 2.48 15.69 22.42
C LEU A 58 2.72 17.17 22.05
N PHE A 59 2.35 17.56 20.83
CA PHE A 59 2.61 18.91 20.30
C PHE A 59 1.71 19.99 20.90
N ASN A 60 0.68 19.63 21.68
CA ASN A 60 -0.10 20.56 22.49
C ASN A 60 0.45 20.70 23.92
N LEU A 61 1.42 19.86 24.33
CA LEU A 61 2.05 19.90 25.65
C LEU A 61 3.47 20.48 25.62
N ILE A 62 4.10 20.52 24.45
CA ILE A 62 5.46 21.04 24.27
C ILE A 62 5.46 22.17 23.24
N ASP A 63 6.27 23.19 23.48
CA ASP A 63 6.42 24.30 22.53
C ASP A 63 7.42 23.91 21.44
N VAL A 64 6.89 23.66 20.23
CA VAL A 64 7.67 23.29 19.05
C VAL A 64 7.32 24.23 17.90
N PRO A 65 8.30 24.79 17.16
CA PRO A 65 8.01 25.61 15.99
C PRO A 65 7.10 24.88 15.02
N PHE A 66 6.06 25.56 14.51
CA PHE A 66 5.04 24.96 13.65
C PHE A 66 5.62 24.17 12.44
N TRP A 67 6.64 24.72 11.77
CA TRP A 67 7.27 24.07 10.64
C TRP A 67 7.93 22.73 11.02
N LEU A 68 8.50 22.65 12.25
CA LEU A 68 9.11 21.42 12.76
C LEU A 68 8.03 20.39 13.14
N ALA A 69 6.96 20.82 13.82
CA ALA A 69 5.82 19.97 14.12
C ALA A 69 5.20 19.40 12.83
N LEU A 70 5.03 20.22 11.78
CA LEU A 70 4.53 19.80 10.49
C LEU A 70 5.39 18.69 9.88
N ILE A 71 6.71 18.86 9.81
CA ILE A 71 7.62 17.87 9.24
C ILE A 71 7.57 16.56 10.06
N LEU A 72 7.65 16.67 11.39
CA LEU A 72 7.65 15.51 12.28
C LEU A 72 6.34 14.73 12.18
N VAL A 73 5.19 15.41 12.10
CA VAL A 73 3.87 14.76 11.92
C VAL A 73 3.79 14.05 10.57
N VAL A 74 4.20 14.71 9.48
CA VAL A 74 4.17 14.09 8.14
C VAL A 74 5.04 12.84 8.10
N VAL A 75 6.24 12.88 8.66
CA VAL A 75 7.15 11.74 8.72
C VAL A 75 6.61 10.63 9.64
N ALA A 76 6.06 10.98 10.80
CA ALA A 76 5.49 10.00 11.74
C ALA A 76 4.25 9.31 11.15
N LEU A 77 3.37 10.04 10.46
CA LEU A 77 2.20 9.47 9.79
C LEU A 77 2.60 8.59 8.60
N ASP A 78 3.65 8.97 7.84
CA ASP A 78 4.18 8.15 6.76
C ASP A 78 4.74 6.81 7.29
N PHE A 79 5.51 6.86 8.36
CA PHE A 79 5.98 5.66 9.05
C PHE A 79 4.82 4.80 9.56
N ALA A 80 3.80 5.42 10.14
CA ALA A 80 2.65 4.71 10.68
C ALA A 80 1.84 3.99 9.59
N VAL A 81 1.66 4.61 8.42
CA VAL A 81 1.00 3.99 7.26
C VAL A 81 1.87 2.85 6.69
N TRP A 82 3.18 3.05 6.60
CA TRP A 82 4.11 1.96 6.25
C TRP A 82 4.00 0.78 7.22
N LEU A 83 4.00 1.03 8.53
CA LEU A 83 3.89 -0.01 9.55
C LEU A 83 2.54 -0.74 9.49
N GLU A 84 1.44 -0.01 9.32
CA GLU A 84 0.12 -0.58 9.10
C GLU A 84 0.11 -1.52 7.88
N HIS A 85 0.74 -1.12 6.79
CA HIS A 85 0.85 -1.90 5.58
C HIS A 85 1.64 -3.20 5.79
N VAL A 86 2.80 -3.12 6.47
CA VAL A 86 3.58 -4.32 6.88
C VAL A 86 2.73 -5.26 7.72
N VAL A 87 2.02 -4.73 8.71
CA VAL A 87 1.14 -5.53 9.60
C VAL A 87 -0.01 -6.14 8.82
N SER A 88 -0.57 -5.43 7.84
CA SER A 88 -1.65 -5.93 6.96
C SER A 88 -1.21 -7.13 6.11
N HIS A 89 0.06 -7.20 5.73
CA HIS A 89 0.63 -8.37 5.07
C HIS A 89 1.00 -9.53 6.01
N ARG A 90 1.44 -9.21 7.24
CA ARG A 90 1.95 -10.20 8.20
C ARG A 90 0.85 -10.84 9.04
N TRP A 91 -0.22 -10.13 9.31
CA TRP A 91 -1.32 -10.62 10.14
C TRP A 91 -2.42 -11.23 9.26
N PRO A 92 -2.71 -12.56 9.38
CA PRO A 92 -3.64 -13.26 8.48
C PRO A 92 -5.04 -12.64 8.38
N TRP A 93 -5.53 -12.05 9.46
CA TRP A 93 -6.83 -11.36 9.48
C TRP A 93 -6.83 -10.08 8.65
N LEU A 94 -5.79 -9.27 8.79
CA LEU A 94 -5.65 -8.02 8.03
C LEU A 94 -5.34 -8.33 6.57
N TRP A 95 -4.51 -9.34 6.29
CA TRP A 95 -4.27 -9.80 4.93
C TRP A 95 -5.55 -10.21 4.20
N ARG A 96 -6.49 -10.88 4.88
CA ARG A 96 -7.79 -11.24 4.27
C ARG A 96 -8.55 -10.03 3.75
N ILE A 97 -8.40 -8.89 4.40
CA ILE A 97 -9.02 -7.62 4.01
C ILE A 97 -8.16 -6.92 2.94
N HIS A 98 -6.85 -6.78 3.21
CA HIS A 98 -5.90 -6.08 2.35
C HIS A 98 -5.68 -6.77 0.99
N LYS A 99 -5.80 -8.09 0.91
CA LYS A 99 -5.68 -8.80 -0.38
C LYS A 99 -6.72 -8.37 -1.43
N VAL A 100 -7.79 -7.66 -1.05
CA VAL A 100 -8.74 -7.05 -2.00
C VAL A 100 -8.05 -6.01 -2.85
N HIS A 101 -7.14 -5.24 -2.25
CA HIS A 101 -6.27 -4.29 -2.94
C HIS A 101 -5.33 -5.03 -3.92
N HIS A 102 -4.68 -6.10 -3.47
CA HIS A 102 -3.81 -6.94 -4.29
C HIS A 102 -4.52 -7.79 -5.35
N ALA A 103 -5.84 -7.93 -5.28
CA ALA A 103 -6.58 -8.75 -6.24
C ALA A 103 -6.73 -8.10 -7.62
N ASP A 104 -6.34 -6.85 -7.81
CA ASP A 104 -6.38 -6.22 -9.14
C ASP A 104 -5.35 -6.93 -10.06
N VAL A 105 -5.82 -7.38 -11.22
CA VAL A 105 -5.01 -8.16 -12.17
C VAL A 105 -4.12 -7.31 -13.08
N ASP A 106 -4.16 -6.01 -12.90
CA ASP A 106 -3.32 -5.02 -13.56
C ASP A 106 -3.15 -3.82 -12.65
N LEU A 107 -2.16 -2.97 -12.89
CA LEU A 107 -1.88 -1.80 -12.07
C LEU A 107 -2.01 -0.53 -12.89
N ASP A 108 -2.89 0.36 -12.46
CA ASP A 108 -3.04 1.71 -12.99
C ASP A 108 -3.49 2.67 -11.88
N VAL A 109 -3.60 3.96 -12.18
CA VAL A 109 -4.00 4.98 -11.21
C VAL A 109 -5.26 4.65 -10.43
N THR A 110 -6.18 3.84 -10.98
CA THR A 110 -7.42 3.46 -10.29
C THR A 110 -7.22 2.34 -9.28
N SER A 111 -6.13 1.55 -9.38
CA SER A 111 -5.80 0.52 -8.40
C SER A 111 -5.53 1.13 -7.02
N ALA A 112 -5.05 2.39 -6.97
CA ALA A 112 -4.91 3.17 -5.74
C ALA A 112 -6.25 3.45 -5.00
N LEU A 113 -7.38 3.21 -5.64
CA LEU A 113 -8.72 3.44 -5.08
C LEU A 113 -9.36 2.13 -4.56
N ARG A 114 -8.67 1.00 -4.75
CA ARG A 114 -9.21 -0.33 -4.52
C ARG A 114 -8.89 -0.81 -3.10
N PHE A 115 -9.56 -0.28 -2.11
CA PHE A 115 -9.48 -0.76 -0.73
C PHE A 115 -10.81 -1.38 -0.29
N HIS A 116 -10.78 -2.21 0.75
CA HIS A 116 -12.00 -2.74 1.35
C HIS A 116 -12.50 -1.79 2.46
N PRO A 117 -13.84 -1.56 2.61
CA PRO A 117 -14.36 -0.67 3.64
C PRO A 117 -13.85 -0.97 5.06
N LEU A 118 -13.68 -2.25 5.42
CA LEU A 118 -13.11 -2.63 6.72
C LEU A 118 -11.66 -2.16 6.87
N GLU A 119 -10.86 -2.19 5.80
CA GLU A 119 -9.49 -1.69 5.82
C GLU A 119 -9.47 -0.17 6.03
N ILE A 120 -10.31 0.56 5.31
CA ILE A 120 -10.41 2.00 5.46
C ILE A 120 -10.85 2.42 6.87
N ILE A 121 -11.75 1.66 7.51
CA ILE A 121 -12.13 1.89 8.92
C ILE A 121 -10.93 1.69 9.84
N ILE A 122 -10.20 0.57 9.69
CA ILE A 122 -9.02 0.25 10.51
C ILE A 122 -7.94 1.33 10.33
N SER A 123 -7.66 1.70 9.08
CA SER A 123 -6.68 2.74 8.74
C SER A 123 -7.07 4.12 9.32
N MET A 124 -8.35 4.48 9.28
CA MET A 124 -8.83 5.73 9.88
C MET A 124 -8.67 5.73 11.40
N LEU A 125 -8.98 4.62 12.08
CA LEU A 125 -8.78 4.48 13.52
C LEU A 125 -7.30 4.54 13.89
N TRP A 126 -6.44 3.86 13.14
CA TRP A 126 -5.00 3.85 13.32
C TRP A 126 -4.39 5.24 13.17
N LYS A 127 -4.66 5.92 12.04
CA LYS A 127 -4.20 7.29 11.81
C LYS A 127 -4.78 8.26 12.82
N GLY A 128 -6.09 8.17 13.11
CA GLY A 128 -6.76 9.03 14.08
C GLY A 128 -6.17 8.92 15.47
N ALA A 129 -5.87 7.71 15.93
CA ALA A 129 -5.20 7.49 17.21
C ALA A 129 -3.82 8.17 17.27
N LEU A 130 -3.01 8.02 16.22
CA LEU A 130 -1.70 8.67 16.17
C LEU A 130 -1.81 10.20 16.07
N VAL A 131 -2.74 10.72 15.27
CA VAL A 131 -3.02 12.17 15.17
C VAL A 131 -3.38 12.74 16.55
N ALA A 132 -4.23 12.03 17.30
CA ALA A 132 -4.59 12.43 18.67
C ALA A 132 -3.39 12.38 19.62
N LEU A 133 -2.65 11.26 19.64
CA LEU A 133 -1.49 11.07 20.52
C LEU A 133 -0.38 12.09 20.26
N LEU A 134 -0.16 12.43 19.00
CA LEU A 134 0.78 13.50 18.64
C LEU A 134 0.23 14.90 18.96
N GLY A 135 -1.08 15.09 19.08
CA GLY A 135 -1.66 16.43 19.08
C GLY A 135 -1.31 17.17 17.78
N ALA A 136 -1.44 16.48 16.66
CA ALA A 136 -0.94 16.91 15.38
C ALA A 136 -1.66 18.18 14.90
N PRO A 137 -0.96 19.23 14.42
CA PRO A 137 -1.60 20.37 13.79
C PRO A 137 -2.48 19.96 12.62
N ALA A 138 -3.73 20.46 12.56
CA ALA A 138 -4.69 20.08 11.51
C ALA A 138 -4.15 20.30 10.09
N VAL A 139 -3.36 21.36 9.89
CA VAL A 139 -2.68 21.63 8.60
C VAL A 139 -1.67 20.53 8.25
N ALA A 140 -0.92 20.01 9.21
CA ALA A 140 0.04 18.93 8.98
C ALA A 140 -0.66 17.64 8.55
N VAL A 141 -1.81 17.33 9.18
CA VAL A 141 -2.65 16.18 8.79
C VAL A 141 -3.21 16.36 7.39
N LEU A 142 -3.71 17.56 7.05
CA LEU A 142 -4.20 17.85 5.70
C LEU A 142 -3.09 17.71 4.64
N VAL A 143 -1.90 18.27 4.92
CA VAL A 143 -0.73 18.13 4.02
C VAL A 143 -0.36 16.66 3.83
N PHE A 144 -0.32 15.88 4.91
CA PHE A 144 -0.06 14.45 4.84
C PHE A 144 -1.09 13.70 3.96
N GLU A 145 -2.40 13.95 4.16
CA GLU A 145 -3.45 13.30 3.37
C GLU A 145 -3.37 13.66 1.88
N ILE A 146 -3.01 14.89 1.54
CA ILE A 146 -2.79 15.29 0.14
C ILE A 146 -1.60 14.54 -0.45
N ILE A 147 -0.48 14.47 0.28
CA ILE A 147 0.72 13.73 -0.16
C ILE A 147 0.41 12.26 -0.31
N LEU A 148 -0.19 11.62 0.70
CA LEU A 148 -0.52 10.19 0.71
C LEU A 148 -1.39 9.80 -0.50
N ASN A 149 -2.49 10.53 -0.74
CA ASN A 149 -3.38 10.23 -1.85
C ASN A 149 -2.72 10.50 -3.21
N GLY A 150 -1.95 11.58 -3.33
CA GLY A 150 -1.19 11.91 -4.53
C GLY A 150 -0.15 10.85 -4.86
N MET A 151 0.61 10.41 -3.86
CA MET A 151 1.64 9.39 -4.01
C MET A 151 1.05 8.00 -4.25
N ALA A 152 -0.07 7.65 -3.61
CA ALA A 152 -0.77 6.40 -3.88
C ALA A 152 -1.20 6.31 -5.36
N MET A 153 -1.77 7.37 -5.92
CA MET A 153 -2.10 7.43 -7.34
C MET A 153 -0.86 7.41 -8.24
N PHE A 154 0.25 8.00 -7.82
CA PHE A 154 1.49 8.00 -8.57
C PHE A 154 2.15 6.62 -8.59
N ASN A 155 2.34 5.99 -7.42
CA ASN A 155 3.03 4.71 -7.32
C ASN A 155 2.24 3.52 -7.91
N HIS A 156 0.91 3.59 -7.97
CA HIS A 156 0.08 2.60 -8.68
C HIS A 156 -0.02 2.86 -10.18
N SER A 157 0.42 4.03 -10.66
CA SER A 157 0.25 4.37 -12.08
C SER A 157 1.06 3.45 -13.00
N ASN A 158 0.51 3.19 -14.21
CA ASN A 158 1.22 2.47 -15.27
C ASN A 158 2.09 3.42 -16.10
N VAL A 159 2.69 4.42 -15.47
CA VAL A 159 3.57 5.38 -16.15
C VAL A 159 4.97 4.81 -16.28
N LYS A 160 5.54 4.92 -17.48
CA LYS A 160 6.96 4.61 -17.74
C LYS A 160 7.82 5.81 -17.37
N LEU A 161 8.46 5.77 -16.22
CA LEU A 161 9.51 6.74 -15.91
C LEU A 161 10.79 6.43 -16.72
N PRO A 162 11.52 7.46 -17.17
CA PRO A 162 12.88 7.25 -17.65
C PRO A 162 13.74 6.60 -16.54
N LEU A 163 14.55 5.60 -16.87
CA LEU A 163 15.34 4.85 -15.87
C LEU A 163 16.24 5.73 -15.01
N TRP A 164 16.82 6.80 -15.61
CA TRP A 164 17.64 7.74 -14.86
C TRP A 164 16.85 8.49 -13.80
N LEU A 165 15.58 8.86 -14.10
CA LEU A 165 14.70 9.57 -13.17
C LEU A 165 14.24 8.63 -12.05
N ASP A 166 13.84 7.41 -12.39
CA ASP A 166 13.48 6.41 -11.41
C ASP A 166 14.63 6.14 -10.42
N ARG A 167 15.87 6.00 -10.91
CA ARG A 167 17.07 5.81 -10.08
C ARG A 167 17.35 6.97 -9.13
N ILE A 168 17.04 8.20 -9.54
CA ILE A 168 17.21 9.40 -8.68
C ILE A 168 16.10 9.47 -7.63
N LEU A 169 14.86 9.17 -8.00
CA LEU A 169 13.70 9.29 -7.11
C LEU A 169 13.59 8.13 -6.10
N ARG A 170 13.83 6.91 -6.54
CA ARG A 170 13.63 5.67 -5.78
C ARG A 170 14.35 5.59 -4.43
N PRO A 171 15.52 6.23 -4.20
CA PRO A 171 16.11 6.28 -2.86
C PRO A 171 15.30 7.07 -1.84
N ALA A 172 14.50 8.03 -2.27
CA ALA A 172 13.76 8.94 -1.39
C ALA A 172 12.26 8.65 -1.37
N ILE A 173 11.66 8.43 -2.54
CA ILE A 173 10.21 8.23 -2.68
C ILE A 173 9.89 6.92 -3.40
N VAL A 174 8.69 6.41 -3.15
CA VAL A 174 8.18 5.20 -3.80
C VAL A 174 7.81 5.52 -5.24
N THR A 175 8.43 4.83 -6.20
CA THR A 175 8.15 4.98 -7.62
C THR A 175 7.18 3.90 -8.13
N PRO A 176 6.55 4.11 -9.31
CA PRO A 176 5.65 3.11 -9.89
C PRO A 176 6.31 1.75 -10.11
N ASP A 177 7.57 1.71 -10.59
CA ASP A 177 8.30 0.47 -10.80
C ASP A 177 8.65 -0.23 -9.47
N MET A 178 8.91 0.53 -8.38
CA MET A 178 9.14 -0.02 -7.06
C MET A 178 7.86 -0.64 -6.48
N HIS A 179 6.75 0.10 -6.49
CA HIS A 179 5.50 -0.37 -5.89
C HIS A 179 4.84 -1.50 -6.69
N ARG A 180 5.07 -1.56 -8.01
CA ARG A 180 4.57 -2.65 -8.84
C ARG A 180 5.10 -4.01 -8.40
N ILE A 181 6.35 -4.09 -7.90
CA ILE A 181 6.94 -5.33 -7.38
C ILE A 181 6.10 -5.86 -6.22
N HIS A 182 5.64 -4.97 -5.35
CA HIS A 182 4.76 -5.27 -4.23
C HIS A 182 3.42 -5.90 -4.66
N HIS A 183 2.93 -5.60 -5.86
CA HIS A 183 1.71 -6.19 -6.42
C HIS A 183 1.95 -7.47 -7.25
N SER A 184 3.14 -8.06 -7.20
CA SER A 184 3.45 -9.34 -7.85
C SER A 184 2.64 -10.50 -7.27
N ILE A 185 2.36 -11.53 -8.10
CA ILE A 185 1.81 -12.79 -7.60
C ILE A 185 2.85 -13.65 -6.86
N ILE A 186 4.13 -13.28 -6.88
CA ILE A 186 5.21 -13.98 -6.18
C ILE A 186 5.24 -13.48 -4.73
N GLU A 187 4.98 -14.37 -3.78
CA GLU A 187 4.84 -14.01 -2.36
C GLU A 187 6.04 -13.26 -1.79
N ARG A 188 7.27 -13.65 -2.18
CA ARG A 188 8.50 -12.96 -1.73
C ARG A 188 8.57 -11.52 -2.22
N GLU A 189 8.05 -11.22 -3.42
CA GLU A 189 7.98 -9.88 -3.98
C GLU A 189 6.83 -9.08 -3.34
N THR A 190 5.66 -9.70 -3.19
CA THR A 190 4.49 -9.09 -2.55
C THR A 190 4.79 -8.66 -1.11
N ASN A 191 5.65 -9.40 -0.42
CA ASN A 191 6.05 -9.10 0.96
C ASN A 191 7.28 -8.16 1.04
N THR A 192 7.44 -7.25 0.10
CA THR A 192 8.47 -6.19 0.05
C THR A 192 7.89 -4.88 -0.44
N ASN A 193 8.67 -3.79 -0.38
CA ASN A 193 8.30 -2.48 -0.94
C ASN A 193 6.94 -1.95 -0.44
N TYR A 194 6.75 -1.96 0.88
CA TYR A 194 5.52 -1.55 1.55
C TYR A 194 5.30 -0.02 1.57
N GLY A 195 6.31 0.78 1.20
CA GLY A 195 6.23 2.24 1.24
C GLY A 195 5.09 2.82 0.39
N PHE A 196 4.50 3.91 0.87
CA PHE A 196 3.54 4.73 0.12
C PHE A 196 4.18 6.02 -0.38
N ASN A 197 4.79 6.81 0.50
CA ASN A 197 5.43 8.07 0.14
C ASN A 197 6.96 7.91 0.15
N LEU A 198 7.55 7.63 1.33
CA LEU A 198 8.98 7.47 1.48
C LEU A 198 9.40 6.00 1.29
N SER A 199 10.41 5.77 0.48
CA SER A 199 11.01 4.44 0.26
C SER A 199 12.06 4.08 1.31
N VAL A 200 12.42 5.03 2.18
CA VAL A 200 13.46 4.87 3.19
C VAL A 200 13.14 3.77 4.21
N TRP A 201 11.87 3.59 4.54
CA TRP A 201 11.42 2.58 5.51
C TRP A 201 11.72 1.17 5.02
N ASP A 202 11.41 0.85 3.75
CA ASP A 202 11.68 -0.47 3.17
C ASP A 202 13.16 -0.81 3.21
N ARG A 203 14.03 0.18 2.98
CA ARG A 203 15.48 0.01 3.04
C ARG A 203 15.97 -0.13 4.48
N LEU A 204 15.47 0.71 5.38
CA LEU A 204 15.86 0.70 6.79
C LEU A 204 15.51 -0.62 7.48
N PHE A 205 14.35 -1.19 7.14
CA PHE A 205 13.87 -2.44 7.72
C PHE A 205 14.18 -3.69 6.88
N GLY A 206 15.00 -3.55 5.81
CA GLY A 206 15.49 -4.68 5.02
C GLY A 206 14.41 -5.40 4.19
N VAL A 207 13.34 -4.70 3.83
CA VAL A 207 12.22 -5.23 3.03
C VAL A 207 12.14 -4.57 1.66
N TYR A 208 13.26 -4.11 1.11
CA TYR A 208 13.36 -3.51 -0.21
C TYR A 208 13.78 -4.54 -1.26
N THR A 209 13.03 -4.62 -2.35
CA THR A 209 13.38 -5.37 -3.56
C THR A 209 13.53 -4.42 -4.72
N GLU A 210 14.67 -4.48 -5.42
CA GLU A 210 15.01 -3.55 -6.48
C GLU A 210 14.33 -3.88 -7.80
N GLU A 211 14.36 -5.16 -8.20
CA GLU A 211 13.82 -5.65 -9.48
C GLU A 211 12.98 -6.91 -9.29
N PRO A 212 11.85 -7.04 -10.00
CA PRO A 212 11.02 -8.24 -9.93
C PRO A 212 11.62 -9.37 -10.77
N ARG A 213 11.35 -10.61 -10.39
CA ARG A 213 11.85 -11.81 -11.08
C ARG A 213 11.51 -11.87 -12.58
N GLY A 214 10.32 -11.41 -12.95
CA GLY A 214 9.89 -11.38 -14.35
C GLY A 214 10.28 -10.10 -15.11
N GLY A 215 11.06 -9.20 -14.49
CA GLY A 215 11.24 -7.83 -14.96
C GLY A 215 9.91 -7.04 -14.94
N GLN A 216 10.00 -5.75 -15.07
CA GLN A 216 8.84 -4.83 -14.93
C GLN A 216 7.72 -5.08 -15.95
N THR A 217 8.01 -5.65 -17.10
CA THR A 217 7.03 -5.92 -18.17
C THR A 217 6.53 -7.36 -18.18
N GLY A 218 7.33 -8.33 -17.72
CA GLY A 218 7.00 -9.76 -17.74
C GLY A 218 6.35 -10.27 -16.45
N MET A 219 6.51 -9.55 -15.32
CA MET A 219 5.90 -9.96 -14.05
C MET A 219 4.37 -10.04 -14.14
N ILE A 220 3.77 -10.95 -13.39
CA ILE A 220 2.31 -11.06 -13.28
C ILE A 220 1.86 -10.33 -12.01
N ILE A 221 0.78 -9.55 -12.13
CA ILE A 221 0.21 -8.72 -11.05
C ILE A 221 -1.06 -9.38 -10.54
N GLY A 222 -1.34 -9.20 -9.24
CA GLY A 222 -2.56 -9.66 -8.61
C GLY A 222 -2.33 -10.78 -7.59
N LEU A 223 -3.32 -11.64 -7.44
CA LEU A 223 -3.25 -12.85 -6.62
C LEU A 223 -3.14 -14.09 -7.53
N ALA A 224 -2.25 -15.00 -7.20
CA ALA A 224 -2.00 -16.20 -8.02
C ALA A 224 -3.28 -17.04 -8.22
N GLU A 225 -4.12 -17.13 -7.19
CA GLU A 225 -5.39 -17.86 -7.19
C GLU A 225 -6.54 -17.14 -7.93
N HIS A 226 -6.36 -15.88 -8.34
CA HIS A 226 -7.42 -15.04 -8.92
C HIS A 226 -6.98 -14.32 -10.20
N GLN A 227 -6.34 -15.05 -11.13
CA GLN A 227 -5.90 -14.54 -12.43
C GLN A 227 -7.02 -14.60 -13.52
N ASN A 228 -8.27 -14.60 -13.10
CA ASN A 228 -9.45 -14.64 -13.95
C ASN A 228 -10.21 -13.29 -13.97
N ARG A 229 -11.47 -13.30 -14.36
CA ARG A 229 -12.31 -12.09 -14.40
C ARG A 229 -13.01 -11.73 -13.08
N GLU A 230 -12.95 -12.57 -12.07
CA GLU A 230 -13.62 -12.32 -10.78
C GLU A 230 -13.16 -11.01 -10.12
N PRO A 231 -11.86 -10.67 -10.09
CA PRO A 231 -11.40 -9.40 -9.52
C PRO A 231 -11.96 -8.15 -10.20
N THR A 232 -12.53 -8.27 -11.40
CA THR A 232 -13.16 -7.13 -12.08
C THR A 232 -14.64 -6.91 -11.68
N GLN A 233 -15.12 -7.57 -10.63
CA GLN A 233 -16.49 -7.47 -10.14
C GLN A 233 -16.53 -6.88 -8.73
N LEU A 234 -17.30 -5.80 -8.54
CA LEU A 234 -17.42 -5.10 -7.25
C LEU A 234 -17.93 -6.03 -6.13
N GLY A 235 -19.02 -6.75 -6.38
CA GLY A 235 -19.59 -7.66 -5.37
C GLY A 235 -18.64 -8.78 -4.97
N TRP A 236 -17.88 -9.33 -5.91
CA TRP A 236 -16.83 -10.30 -5.61
C TRP A 236 -15.74 -9.68 -4.73
N SER A 237 -15.28 -8.48 -5.04
CA SER A 237 -14.24 -7.77 -4.29
C SER A 237 -14.67 -7.49 -2.85
N LEU A 238 -15.91 -7.06 -2.63
CA LEU A 238 -16.47 -6.84 -1.30
C LEU A 238 -16.65 -8.15 -0.49
N LEU A 239 -16.84 -9.28 -1.16
CA LEU A 239 -17.00 -10.58 -0.51
C LEU A 239 -15.69 -11.35 -0.34
N LEU A 240 -14.60 -10.93 -0.99
CA LEU A 240 -13.31 -11.64 -0.99
C LEU A 240 -12.74 -11.90 0.41
N PRO A 241 -12.79 -10.97 1.40
CA PRO A 241 -12.28 -11.22 2.75
C PRO A 241 -12.95 -12.39 3.47
N PHE A 242 -14.21 -12.67 3.13
CA PHE A 242 -15.05 -13.67 3.79
C PHE A 242 -15.02 -15.04 3.10
N ARG A 243 -14.35 -15.13 1.93
CA ARG A 243 -14.22 -16.37 1.17
C ARG A 243 -12.93 -17.11 1.52
N THR A 244 -12.97 -18.43 1.40
CA THR A 244 -11.80 -19.29 1.57
C THR A 244 -11.36 -19.76 0.19
N TYR A 245 -10.06 -19.60 -0.11
CA TYR A 245 -9.43 -20.05 -1.34
C TYR A 245 -8.23 -20.91 -1.00
N LYS A 246 -7.95 -21.89 -1.87
CA LYS A 246 -6.72 -22.67 -1.78
C LYS A 246 -5.57 -21.82 -2.28
N LYS A 247 -4.60 -21.55 -1.41
CA LYS A 247 -3.36 -20.86 -1.79
C LYS A 247 -2.59 -21.70 -2.79
N ILE A 248 -2.13 -21.08 -3.88
CA ILE A 248 -1.24 -21.71 -4.85
C ILE A 248 0.19 -21.56 -4.32
N PRO A 249 0.96 -22.67 -4.16
CA PRO A 249 2.35 -22.59 -3.72
C PRO A 249 3.20 -21.79 -4.70
N GLU A 250 4.13 -20.98 -4.20
CA GLU A 250 5.03 -20.17 -5.03
C GLU A 250 5.80 -21.01 -6.06
N ALA A 251 6.22 -22.22 -5.68
CA ALA A 251 6.89 -23.15 -6.61
C ALA A 251 6.01 -23.55 -7.80
N GLU A 252 4.69 -23.57 -7.64
CA GLU A 252 3.73 -23.83 -8.72
C GLU A 252 3.54 -22.57 -9.58
N VAL A 253 3.45 -21.40 -8.94
CA VAL A 253 3.40 -20.09 -9.62
C VAL A 253 4.60 -19.90 -10.54
N LEU A 254 5.80 -20.26 -10.07
CA LEU A 254 7.06 -20.10 -10.82
C LEU A 254 7.22 -21.06 -11.99
N LYS A 255 6.44 -22.14 -12.06
CA LYS A 255 6.37 -23.01 -13.23
C LYS A 255 5.55 -22.43 -14.38
N ASN A 256 4.80 -21.37 -14.13
CA ASN A 256 4.04 -20.68 -15.17
C ASN A 256 5.00 -20.11 -16.22
N SER A 257 4.62 -20.21 -17.49
CA SER A 257 5.44 -19.85 -18.66
C SER A 257 6.04 -18.44 -18.63
N ALA A 258 5.38 -17.49 -17.94
CA ALA A 258 5.89 -16.14 -17.78
C ALA A 258 7.20 -16.05 -16.96
N TYR A 259 7.49 -17.07 -16.12
CA TYR A 259 8.70 -17.14 -15.28
C TYR A 259 9.64 -18.27 -15.69
N ALA A 260 9.22 -19.17 -16.59
CA ALA A 260 10.00 -20.28 -17.10
C ALA A 260 11.09 -19.76 -18.06
N GLY A 261 12.26 -19.43 -17.54
CA GLY A 261 13.40 -18.89 -18.28
C GLY A 261 13.96 -17.58 -17.74
N ALA A 262 13.36 -17.00 -16.73
CA ALA A 262 13.97 -15.91 -15.98
C ALA A 262 15.13 -16.49 -15.15
N SER A 263 16.37 -15.98 -15.38
CA SER A 263 17.55 -16.34 -14.59
C SER A 263 17.26 -16.24 -13.09
N GLU A 264 17.79 -17.17 -12.30
CA GLU A 264 17.73 -17.12 -10.85
C GLU A 264 18.37 -15.79 -10.39
N ILE A 265 17.54 -14.87 -9.93
CA ILE A 265 18.03 -13.71 -9.19
C ILE A 265 18.54 -14.25 -7.85
N PRO A 266 19.76 -13.88 -7.40
CA PRO A 266 20.27 -14.35 -6.12
C PRO A 266 19.23 -14.10 -5.03
N ALA A 267 18.99 -15.11 -4.21
CA ALA A 267 18.11 -14.97 -3.06
C ALA A 267 18.58 -13.78 -2.22
N THR A 268 17.72 -12.78 -2.07
CA THR A 268 17.94 -11.74 -1.05
C THR A 268 18.12 -12.47 0.29
N PRO A 269 19.15 -12.14 1.09
CA PRO A 269 19.33 -12.78 2.39
C PRO A 269 18.02 -12.65 3.18
N GLU A 270 17.53 -13.77 3.71
CA GLU A 270 16.40 -13.76 4.63
C GLU A 270 16.66 -12.69 5.69
N ALA A 271 15.81 -11.66 5.73
CA ALA A 271 15.83 -10.72 6.84
C ALA A 271 15.49 -11.51 8.11
N THR A 272 16.51 -11.94 8.81
CA THR A 272 16.40 -12.56 10.15
C THR A 272 15.97 -11.46 11.13
N ILE A 273 14.65 -11.26 11.23
CA ILE A 273 14.08 -10.63 12.41
C ILE A 273 14.28 -11.68 13.52
N PRO A 274 15.06 -11.39 14.60
CA PRO A 274 15.26 -12.38 15.64
C PRO A 274 13.91 -12.76 16.24
N ALA A 275 13.56 -14.04 16.12
CA ALA A 275 12.45 -14.61 16.85
C ALA A 275 12.74 -14.41 18.33
N GLY A 276 11.93 -13.62 19.02
CA GLY A 276 12.02 -13.45 20.46
C GLY A 276 12.06 -14.82 21.12
N ARG A 277 13.11 -15.09 21.89
CA ARG A 277 13.23 -16.31 22.71
C ARG A 277 12.01 -16.37 23.62
N ALA A 278 11.17 -17.35 23.41
CA ALA A 278 10.21 -17.77 24.41
C ALA A 278 11.04 -18.38 25.56
N GLU A 279 11.20 -17.63 26.63
CA GLU A 279 11.70 -18.19 27.88
C GLU A 279 10.63 -19.14 28.43
N THR A 280 10.95 -20.42 28.47
CA THR A 280 10.16 -21.43 29.20
C THR A 280 10.38 -21.18 30.70
N PRO A 281 9.33 -21.09 31.51
CA PRO A 281 9.50 -21.08 32.94
C PRO A 281 9.99 -22.45 33.40
N SER A 282 11.15 -22.49 34.01
CA SER A 282 11.63 -23.66 34.76
C SER A 282 10.80 -23.83 36.01
N ALA A 283 10.48 -25.08 36.30
CA ALA A 283 9.68 -25.59 37.44
C ALA A 283 10.15 -25.10 38.82
#